data_f4eaad2d4b41335143bf850411c63684
#
_entry.id   f4eaad2d4b41335143bf850411c63684
#
_cell.length_a   1.000
_cell.length_b   1.000
_cell.length_c   1.000
_cell.angle_alpha   90.00
_cell.angle_beta   90.00
_cell.angle_gamma   90.00
#
_symmetry.space_group_name_H-M   'P 1'
#
loop_
_entity.id
_entity.type
_entity.pdbx_description
1 polymer ?
#
loop_
_entity_poly.entity_id
_entity_poly.type
_entity_poly.pdbx_seq_one_letter_code
_entity_poly.pdbx_strand_id
1 'polypeptide(L)'
;MSGVTTREVKADEAGMRLDRWFKTHFPELAFGHLQRILRTGQVRVDGARAKAETRIEPGQVIRIPPLEKPAPAGIRYADESVGAKGSQRDSGSSRGDSTQGVARPTSGKPGKGGAKDDAAFLKSITLYEDKDLMVLNKPYGLAVQGGSGMTRHIDGLLEALRDKDGVKPRLVHRLDKDTAGCLIVAKSRLAASTLAKTFRSRAARKIYWALVPGVPRVRQGRVSTWLAKGTDEKGDQKMKIAKHGDEGADHALTYYAVVDTAAQKLSWLSLKPVTGRMHQLRVHTAEIGHPIVGDPKYFDKENWHLPGGVQNRLHLLARRIQFPHPKTGQIVDVTAPLPPHMQQSWNLLGFDASHYDPIEDAPEK
;
A
#
# COMPACT_ATOMS: atom_id res chain seq x y z
N MET A 1 23.09 -24.84 -16.11
CA MET A 1 22.42 -26.11 -16.44
C MET A 1 22.15 -26.11 -17.91
N SER A 2 22.69 -27.11 -18.65
CA SER A 2 22.73 -27.11 -20.11
C SER A 2 21.58 -27.84 -20.80
N GLY A 3 20.50 -28.21 -20.08
CA GLY A 3 19.37 -28.95 -20.65
C GLY A 3 18.01 -28.46 -20.16
N VAL A 4 16.96 -28.91 -20.84
CA VAL A 4 15.57 -28.74 -20.38
C VAL A 4 15.37 -29.59 -19.14
N THR A 5 14.80 -29.00 -18.08
CA THR A 5 14.48 -29.71 -16.84
C THR A 5 12.97 -29.63 -16.57
N THR A 6 12.48 -30.57 -15.79
CA THR A 6 11.10 -30.59 -15.29
C THR A 6 11.08 -30.57 -13.77
N ARG A 7 10.07 -29.90 -13.19
CA ARG A 7 9.82 -29.95 -11.74
C ARG A 7 8.33 -30.11 -11.47
N GLU A 8 8.02 -30.98 -10.56
CA GLU A 8 6.68 -31.17 -10.05
C GLU A 8 6.34 -30.12 -8.99
N VAL A 9 5.12 -29.60 -9.03
CA VAL A 9 4.58 -28.63 -8.08
C VAL A 9 4.23 -29.33 -6.78
N LYS A 10 4.81 -28.90 -5.69
CA LYS A 10 4.59 -29.45 -4.35
C LYS A 10 3.27 -28.97 -3.74
N ALA A 11 2.75 -29.71 -2.75
CA ALA A 11 1.51 -29.37 -2.05
C ALA A 11 1.52 -27.97 -1.40
N ASP A 12 2.67 -27.53 -0.90
CA ASP A 12 2.85 -26.19 -0.30
C ASP A 12 2.92 -25.04 -1.32
N GLU A 13 2.99 -25.37 -2.60
CA GLU A 13 3.03 -24.42 -3.73
C GLU A 13 1.66 -24.23 -4.41
N ALA A 14 0.63 -24.91 -3.91
CA ALA A 14 -0.73 -24.86 -4.44
C ALA A 14 -1.25 -23.43 -4.62
N GLY A 15 -1.80 -23.12 -5.81
CA GLY A 15 -2.36 -21.81 -6.14
C GLY A 15 -1.32 -20.70 -6.33
N MET A 16 -0.01 -21.01 -6.30
CA MET A 16 1.04 -20.01 -6.56
C MET A 16 1.00 -19.60 -8.03
N ARG A 17 1.26 -18.33 -8.31
CA ARG A 17 1.46 -17.84 -9.68
C ARG A 17 2.78 -18.36 -10.23
N LEU A 18 2.81 -18.70 -11.49
CA LEU A 18 3.99 -19.26 -12.15
C LEU A 18 5.20 -18.32 -12.13
N ASP A 19 5.00 -17.00 -12.31
CA ASP A 19 6.08 -16.01 -12.21
C ASP A 19 6.69 -15.98 -10.80
N ARG A 20 5.88 -16.12 -9.77
CA ARG A 20 6.34 -16.16 -8.38
C ARG A 20 7.04 -17.47 -8.05
N TRP A 21 6.55 -18.58 -8.59
CA TRP A 21 7.19 -19.89 -8.46
C TRP A 21 8.62 -19.86 -9.05
N PHE A 22 8.78 -19.29 -10.26
CA PHE A 22 10.11 -19.08 -10.85
C PHE A 22 11.01 -18.21 -9.97
N LYS A 23 10.50 -17.12 -9.42
CA LYS A 23 11.29 -16.26 -8.53
C LYS A 23 11.72 -16.95 -7.24
N THR A 24 10.93 -17.90 -6.74
CA THR A 24 11.27 -18.70 -5.55
C THR A 24 12.35 -19.74 -5.85
N HIS A 25 12.26 -20.43 -6.99
CA HIS A 25 13.15 -21.51 -7.36
C HIS A 25 14.40 -21.08 -8.14
N PHE A 26 14.33 -19.92 -8.79
CA PHE A 26 15.38 -19.32 -9.63
C PHE A 26 15.50 -17.82 -9.34
N PRO A 27 15.97 -17.43 -8.13
CA PRO A 27 15.99 -16.04 -7.71
C PRO A 27 16.90 -15.17 -8.59
N GLU A 28 17.91 -15.76 -9.22
CA GLU A 28 18.86 -15.10 -10.12
C GLU A 28 18.29 -14.84 -11.53
N LEU A 29 17.15 -15.44 -11.88
CA LEU A 29 16.52 -15.26 -13.18
C LEU A 29 15.95 -13.85 -13.31
N ALA A 30 16.51 -13.06 -14.23
CA ALA A 30 16.02 -11.70 -14.51
C ALA A 30 14.55 -11.73 -14.96
N PHE A 31 13.72 -10.83 -14.43
CA PHE A 31 12.29 -10.76 -14.74
C PHE A 31 12.00 -10.64 -16.25
N GLY A 32 12.78 -9.81 -16.98
CA GLY A 32 12.64 -9.68 -18.43
C GLY A 32 12.93 -10.98 -19.19
N HIS A 33 13.88 -11.80 -18.71
CA HIS A 33 14.18 -13.11 -19.29
C HIS A 33 13.01 -14.08 -19.03
N LEU A 34 12.48 -14.12 -17.80
CA LEU A 34 11.32 -14.95 -17.48
C LEU A 34 10.11 -14.60 -18.37
N GLN A 35 9.81 -13.32 -18.55
CA GLN A 35 8.73 -12.88 -19.42
C GLN A 35 8.94 -13.31 -20.88
N ARG A 36 10.16 -13.26 -21.37
CA ARG A 36 10.51 -13.72 -22.73
C ARG A 36 10.27 -15.22 -22.92
N ILE A 37 10.77 -16.08 -22.00
CA ILE A 37 10.61 -17.54 -22.10
C ILE A 37 9.17 -18.00 -21.90
N LEU A 38 8.36 -17.27 -21.10
CA LEU A 38 6.92 -17.51 -20.99
C LEU A 38 6.20 -17.12 -22.29
N ARG A 39 6.46 -15.93 -22.82
CA ARG A 39 5.84 -15.44 -24.06
C ARG A 39 6.17 -16.31 -25.28
N THR A 40 7.40 -16.81 -25.37
CA THR A 40 7.83 -17.72 -26.46
C THR A 40 7.37 -19.17 -26.26
N GLY A 41 6.69 -19.48 -25.12
CA GLY A 41 6.14 -20.81 -24.84
C GLY A 41 7.19 -21.87 -24.52
N GLN A 42 8.39 -21.45 -24.11
CA GLN A 42 9.48 -22.34 -23.69
C GLN A 42 9.19 -22.94 -22.30
N VAL A 43 8.47 -22.22 -21.44
CA VAL A 43 7.92 -22.73 -20.19
C VAL A 43 6.55 -23.34 -20.46
N ARG A 44 6.31 -24.55 -19.94
CA ARG A 44 5.04 -25.24 -20.05
C ARG A 44 4.64 -25.84 -18.71
N VAL A 45 3.33 -25.92 -18.46
CA VAL A 45 2.73 -26.61 -17.30
C VAL A 45 1.89 -27.74 -17.87
N ASP A 46 2.20 -28.98 -17.50
CA ASP A 46 1.59 -30.19 -18.05
C ASP A 46 1.57 -30.22 -19.60
N GLY A 47 2.65 -29.76 -20.22
CA GLY A 47 2.78 -29.64 -21.67
C GLY A 47 2.06 -28.48 -22.33
N ALA A 48 1.15 -27.79 -21.64
CA ALA A 48 0.42 -26.64 -22.14
C ALA A 48 1.21 -25.30 -21.99
N ARG A 49 0.93 -24.33 -22.87
CA ARG A 49 1.47 -22.97 -22.72
C ARG A 49 0.90 -22.32 -21.46
N ALA A 50 1.75 -21.68 -20.68
CA ALA A 50 1.37 -20.99 -19.46
C ALA A 50 1.78 -19.52 -19.51
N LYS A 51 0.99 -18.67 -18.85
CA LYS A 51 1.27 -17.24 -18.68
C LYS A 51 1.90 -16.99 -17.31
N ALA A 52 2.48 -15.80 -17.11
CA ALA A 52 3.08 -15.42 -15.84
C ALA A 52 2.11 -15.50 -14.64
N GLU A 53 0.86 -15.14 -14.88
CA GLU A 53 -0.23 -15.19 -13.91
C GLU A 53 -0.87 -16.55 -13.71
N THR A 54 -0.52 -17.58 -14.53
CA THR A 54 -1.05 -18.94 -14.39
C THR A 54 -0.84 -19.44 -12.97
N ARG A 55 -1.90 -19.93 -12.35
CA ARG A 55 -1.85 -20.55 -11.03
C ARG A 55 -1.57 -22.04 -11.20
N ILE A 56 -0.58 -22.51 -10.46
CA ILE A 56 -0.14 -23.91 -10.50
C ILE A 56 -0.77 -24.67 -9.35
N GLU A 57 -1.07 -25.96 -9.61
CA GLU A 57 -1.68 -26.87 -8.64
C GLU A 57 -0.71 -28.02 -8.31
N PRO A 58 -0.81 -28.64 -7.13
CA PRO A 58 0.04 -29.76 -6.74
C PRO A 58 -0.01 -30.91 -7.74
N GLY A 59 1.13 -31.52 -8.00
CA GLY A 59 1.26 -32.61 -8.97
C GLY A 59 1.43 -32.17 -10.42
N GLN A 60 1.21 -30.91 -10.75
CA GLN A 60 1.50 -30.40 -12.09
C GLN A 60 3.01 -30.37 -12.38
N VAL A 61 3.40 -30.64 -13.62
CA VAL A 61 4.79 -30.68 -14.05
C VAL A 61 5.14 -29.42 -14.86
N ILE A 62 6.09 -28.66 -14.34
CA ILE A 62 6.60 -27.45 -15.01
C ILE A 62 7.84 -27.81 -15.80
N ARG A 63 7.78 -27.61 -17.15
CA ARG A 63 8.93 -27.69 -18.04
C ARG A 63 9.69 -26.37 -18.04
N ILE A 64 10.98 -26.43 -17.74
CA ILE A 64 11.88 -25.30 -17.60
C ILE A 64 12.93 -25.38 -18.71
N PRO A 65 13.03 -24.37 -19.60
CA PRO A 65 14.10 -24.33 -20.62
C PRO A 65 15.47 -24.15 -19.98
N PRO A 66 16.56 -24.36 -20.72
CA PRO A 66 17.89 -24.01 -20.25
C PRO A 66 17.92 -22.54 -19.81
N LEU A 67 18.29 -22.31 -18.56
CA LEU A 67 18.44 -20.96 -18.02
C LEU A 67 19.91 -20.54 -18.11
N GLU A 68 20.19 -19.57 -18.96
CA GLU A 68 21.52 -18.96 -19.06
C GLU A 68 21.85 -18.26 -17.73
N LYS A 69 23.04 -18.51 -17.19
CA LYS A 69 23.55 -17.70 -16.06
C LYS A 69 23.75 -16.27 -16.57
N PRO A 70 23.35 -15.24 -15.83
CA PRO A 70 23.70 -13.87 -16.21
C PRO A 70 25.21 -13.76 -16.29
N ALA A 71 25.71 -13.26 -17.40
CA ALA A 71 27.15 -12.89 -17.53
C ALA A 71 27.46 -11.87 -16.44
N PRO A 72 28.66 -11.93 -15.80
CA PRO A 72 29.05 -10.92 -14.83
C PRO A 72 28.98 -9.55 -15.50
N ALA A 73 28.33 -8.59 -14.83
CA ALA A 73 28.17 -7.23 -15.32
C ALA A 73 29.54 -6.61 -15.58
N GLY A 74 29.94 -6.57 -16.86
CA GLY A 74 31.12 -5.86 -17.31
C GLY A 74 30.90 -4.37 -17.07
N ILE A 75 31.83 -3.77 -16.35
CA ILE A 75 31.95 -2.34 -16.13
C ILE A 75 32.10 -1.70 -17.53
N ARG A 76 31.10 -0.99 -18.01
CA ARG A 76 31.23 -0.13 -19.19
C ARG A 76 31.85 1.17 -18.71
N TYR A 77 33.13 1.34 -19.02
CA TYR A 77 33.76 2.65 -18.99
C TYR A 77 33.08 3.54 -20.04
N ALA A 78 32.58 4.68 -19.60
CA ALA A 78 32.14 5.72 -20.50
C ALA A 78 33.38 6.33 -21.19
N ASP A 79 33.35 6.36 -22.50
CA ASP A 79 34.33 7.00 -23.35
C ASP A 79 34.22 8.52 -23.21
N GLU A 80 35.32 9.14 -22.79
CA GLU A 80 35.46 10.58 -22.70
C GLU A 80 35.83 11.13 -24.11
N SER A 81 34.99 12.00 -24.66
CA SER A 81 35.50 12.98 -25.60
C SER A 81 34.74 14.31 -25.58
N VAL A 82 35.49 15.29 -25.12
CA VAL A 82 35.67 16.68 -25.61
C VAL A 82 34.52 17.71 -25.42
N GLY A 83 34.87 18.79 -24.69
CA GLY A 83 34.24 20.09 -24.83
C GLY A 83 34.41 21.05 -23.65
N ALA A 84 35.59 21.67 -23.55
CA ALA A 84 35.94 22.72 -22.59
C ALA A 84 35.26 24.08 -22.87
N LYS A 85 34.97 24.85 -21.77
CA LYS A 85 35.14 26.29 -21.53
C LYS A 85 34.23 26.62 -20.32
N GLY A 86 34.67 27.02 -19.16
CA GLY A 86 35.61 28.09 -18.79
C GLY A 86 34.80 29.28 -18.29
N SER A 87 34.74 29.52 -16.98
CA SER A 87 34.80 30.86 -16.39
C SER A 87 34.79 30.81 -14.86
N GLN A 88 35.86 31.32 -14.31
CA GLN A 88 36.10 31.64 -12.88
C GLN A 88 35.37 32.88 -12.44
N ARG A 89 35.25 32.98 -11.12
CA ARG A 89 35.43 34.13 -10.17
C ARG A 89 34.26 34.20 -9.17
N ASP A 90 34.39 34.57 -7.96
CA ASP A 90 35.44 34.80 -6.95
C ASP A 90 34.71 35.14 -5.64
N SER A 91 35.28 34.69 -4.56
CA SER A 91 35.39 35.24 -3.20
C SER A 91 34.39 36.26 -2.61
N GLY A 92 34.06 36.07 -1.30
CA GLY A 92 33.73 37.14 -0.35
C GLY A 92 32.92 36.66 0.86
N SER A 93 33.51 36.20 1.89
CA SER A 93 33.74 36.68 3.28
C SER A 93 32.58 37.42 3.98
N SER A 94 32.18 36.90 5.11
CA SER A 94 32.22 37.38 6.51
C SER A 94 30.90 37.63 7.24
N ARG A 95 30.89 37.06 8.50
CA ARG A 95 30.26 37.47 9.78
C ARG A 95 28.73 37.52 9.85
N GLY A 96 28.07 36.66 10.63
CA GLY A 96 28.12 36.58 12.10
C GLY A 96 26.88 37.24 12.67
N ASP A 97 25.89 36.49 13.14
CA ASP A 97 25.25 36.80 14.42
C ASP A 97 24.45 35.59 14.93
N SER A 98 24.51 35.46 16.24
CA SER A 98 23.97 34.43 17.09
C SER A 98 22.51 34.71 17.43
N THR A 99 21.59 33.79 17.20
CA THR A 99 20.36 33.66 17.99
C THR A 99 19.93 32.21 18.15
N GLN A 100 19.55 31.92 19.36
CA GLN A 100 19.33 30.63 20.00
C GLN A 100 18.34 29.73 19.26
N GLY A 101 18.75 28.47 19.12
CA GLY A 101 18.02 27.42 18.42
C GLY A 101 16.87 26.86 19.20
N VAL A 102 15.73 26.79 18.55
CA VAL A 102 14.68 25.81 18.83
C VAL A 102 15.04 24.56 18.04
N ALA A 103 15.23 23.46 18.75
CA ALA A 103 15.64 22.17 18.18
C ALA A 103 14.64 21.68 17.12
N ARG A 104 15.03 21.75 15.85
CA ARG A 104 14.38 20.99 14.78
C ARG A 104 14.61 19.51 15.04
N PRO A 105 13.59 18.65 14.91
CA PRO A 105 13.83 17.22 14.87
C PRO A 105 14.69 16.91 13.64
N THR A 106 15.89 16.46 13.88
CA THR A 106 16.85 16.01 12.88
C THR A 106 16.23 14.95 11.98
N SER A 107 16.20 15.22 10.69
CA SER A 107 16.01 14.21 9.66
C SER A 107 17.22 13.25 9.66
N GLY A 108 17.20 12.29 10.59
CA GLY A 108 18.17 11.20 10.61
C GLY A 108 18.04 10.41 9.31
N LYS A 109 19.13 10.28 8.54
CA LYS A 109 19.28 9.27 7.51
C LYS A 109 18.81 7.93 8.08
N PRO A 110 18.02 7.11 7.37
CA PRO A 110 17.57 5.81 7.87
C PRO A 110 18.82 4.95 8.11
N GLY A 111 19.24 4.87 9.38
CA GLY A 111 20.22 3.91 9.81
C GLY A 111 19.66 2.50 9.55
N LYS A 112 20.53 1.55 9.21
CA LYS A 112 20.23 0.12 9.18
C LYS A 112 19.85 -0.29 10.62
N GLY A 113 18.56 -0.16 10.98
CA GLY A 113 18.05 -0.73 12.23
C GLY A 113 18.31 -2.23 12.17
N GLY A 114 18.90 -2.80 13.21
CA GLY A 114 19.11 -4.24 13.28
C GLY A 114 17.76 -4.97 13.29
N ALA A 115 17.73 -6.26 12.93
CA ALA A 115 16.51 -7.07 12.92
C ALA A 115 15.74 -7.00 14.26
N LYS A 116 16.44 -6.81 15.38
CA LYS A 116 15.84 -6.60 16.73
C LYS A 116 15.04 -5.30 16.80
N ASP A 117 15.53 -4.22 16.21
CA ASP A 117 14.84 -2.91 16.21
C ASP A 117 13.60 -2.95 15.33
N ASP A 118 13.65 -3.65 14.21
CA ASP A 118 12.50 -3.82 13.30
C ASP A 118 11.42 -4.70 13.92
N ALA A 119 11.80 -5.78 14.65
CA ALA A 119 10.86 -6.61 15.40
C ALA A 119 10.20 -5.81 16.54
N ALA A 120 10.98 -5.04 17.31
CA ALA A 120 10.48 -4.17 18.37
C ALA A 120 9.53 -3.09 17.82
N PHE A 121 9.87 -2.47 16.69
CA PHE A 121 9.00 -1.53 16.01
C PHE A 121 7.67 -2.16 15.58
N LEU A 122 7.70 -3.33 14.93
CA LEU A 122 6.47 -4.02 14.52
C LEU A 122 5.60 -4.38 15.72
N LYS A 123 6.20 -4.83 16.82
CA LYS A 123 5.50 -5.10 18.06
C LYS A 123 4.83 -3.85 18.65
N SER A 124 5.52 -2.70 18.61
CA SER A 124 4.99 -1.43 19.14
C SER A 124 3.76 -0.89 18.37
N ILE A 125 3.59 -1.29 17.10
CA ILE A 125 2.45 -0.91 16.26
C ILE A 125 1.42 -2.04 16.11
N THR A 126 1.55 -3.16 16.84
CA THR A 126 0.61 -4.28 16.78
C THR A 126 -0.62 -3.97 17.61
N LEU A 127 -1.82 -4.03 16.99
CA LEU A 127 -3.12 -3.84 17.62
C LEU A 127 -3.75 -5.16 18.07
N TYR A 128 -3.52 -6.21 17.31
CA TYR A 128 -4.03 -7.56 17.56
C TYR A 128 -3.02 -8.57 17.07
N GLU A 129 -2.85 -9.66 17.79
CA GLU A 129 -1.95 -10.74 17.41
C GLU A 129 -2.41 -12.07 18.00
N ASP A 130 -2.38 -13.12 17.17
CA ASP A 130 -2.54 -14.51 17.57
C ASP A 130 -1.54 -15.43 16.83
N LYS A 131 -1.80 -16.75 16.80
CA LYS A 131 -0.93 -17.71 16.12
C LYS A 131 -0.96 -17.61 14.60
N ASP A 132 -2.07 -17.15 14.02
CA ASP A 132 -2.35 -17.20 12.58
C ASP A 132 -2.17 -15.86 11.88
N LEU A 133 -2.38 -14.74 12.59
CA LEU A 133 -2.30 -13.39 12.03
C LEU A 133 -1.89 -12.32 13.04
N MET A 134 -1.60 -11.13 12.53
CA MET A 134 -1.51 -9.89 13.31
C MET A 134 -2.19 -8.75 12.54
N VAL A 135 -2.69 -7.75 13.27
CA VAL A 135 -3.18 -6.48 12.72
C VAL A 135 -2.29 -5.37 13.24
N LEU A 136 -1.67 -4.65 12.31
CA LEU A 136 -0.76 -3.55 12.61
C LEU A 136 -1.50 -2.21 12.49
N ASN A 137 -1.18 -1.26 13.37
CA ASN A 137 -1.48 0.16 13.19
C ASN A 137 -0.39 0.77 12.29
N LYS A 138 -0.56 0.67 10.99
CA LYS A 138 0.44 1.20 10.05
C LYS A 138 0.56 2.71 10.23
N PRO A 139 1.72 3.26 10.56
CA PRO A 139 1.88 4.70 10.66
C PRO A 139 1.76 5.40 9.30
N TYR A 140 1.40 6.68 9.36
CA TYR A 140 1.47 7.59 8.21
C TYR A 140 2.88 7.64 7.62
N GLY A 141 3.00 7.71 6.31
CA GLY A 141 4.28 7.87 5.60
C GLY A 141 5.09 6.58 5.42
N LEU A 142 4.67 5.44 6.02
CA LEU A 142 5.34 4.15 5.85
C LEU A 142 4.66 3.34 4.74
N ALA A 143 5.42 2.98 3.70
CA ALA A 143 4.91 2.14 2.61
C ALA A 143 4.65 0.71 3.08
N VAL A 144 3.66 0.03 2.48
CA VAL A 144 3.38 -1.38 2.75
C VAL A 144 4.38 -2.28 2.01
N GLN A 145 4.67 -1.98 0.75
CA GLN A 145 5.60 -2.73 -0.09
C GLN A 145 6.67 -1.81 -0.67
N GLY A 146 7.84 -2.37 -0.97
CA GLY A 146 8.92 -1.65 -1.63
C GLY A 146 8.56 -1.25 -3.06
N GLY A 147 9.19 -0.17 -3.53
CA GLY A 147 9.14 0.35 -4.88
C GLY A 147 10.42 1.11 -5.19
N SER A 148 10.55 1.73 -6.37
CA SER A 148 11.73 2.50 -6.74
C SER A 148 12.06 3.56 -5.68
N GLY A 149 13.26 3.52 -5.11
CA GLY A 149 13.76 4.48 -4.12
C GLY A 149 13.24 4.28 -2.67
N MET A 150 12.42 3.26 -2.38
CA MET A 150 11.94 2.98 -1.02
C MET A 150 12.77 1.89 -0.35
N THR A 151 13.53 2.28 0.68
CA THR A 151 14.40 1.37 1.45
C THR A 151 13.70 0.75 2.67
N ARG A 152 12.70 1.43 3.25
CA ARG A 152 11.97 0.97 4.43
C ARG A 152 10.47 0.84 4.16
N HIS A 153 9.92 -0.35 4.34
CA HIS A 153 8.51 -0.67 4.12
C HIS A 153 8.09 -1.87 4.97
N ILE A 154 6.79 -2.02 5.25
CA ILE A 154 6.28 -3.09 6.13
C ILE A 154 6.75 -4.47 5.65
N ASP A 155 6.63 -4.78 4.36
CA ASP A 155 7.05 -6.11 3.85
C ASP A 155 8.53 -6.41 4.12
N GLY A 156 9.41 -5.39 4.05
CA GLY A 156 10.82 -5.54 4.43
C GLY A 156 11.01 -5.76 5.92
N LEU A 157 10.29 -4.99 6.76
CA LEU A 157 10.36 -5.12 8.22
C LEU A 157 9.90 -6.51 8.69
N LEU A 158 8.94 -7.14 8.02
CA LEU A 158 8.46 -8.49 8.34
C LEU A 158 9.54 -9.58 8.23
N GLU A 159 10.70 -9.31 7.62
CA GLU A 159 11.85 -10.21 7.63
C GLU A 159 12.35 -10.48 9.07
N ALA A 160 12.24 -9.49 9.95
CA ALA A 160 12.62 -9.60 11.35
C ALA A 160 11.71 -10.54 12.19
N LEU A 161 10.55 -10.92 11.64
CA LEU A 161 9.56 -11.79 12.28
C LEU A 161 9.50 -13.18 11.63
N ARG A 162 10.56 -13.63 10.95
CA ARG A 162 10.64 -15.03 10.51
C ARG A 162 10.55 -15.97 11.71
N ASP A 163 9.74 -17.01 11.57
CA ASP A 163 9.66 -18.05 12.58
C ASP A 163 10.92 -18.95 12.57
N LYS A 164 10.96 -19.94 13.48
CA LYS A 164 12.05 -20.92 13.58
C LYS A 164 12.26 -21.75 12.32
N ASP A 165 11.22 -21.88 11.48
CA ASP A 165 11.26 -22.61 10.23
C ASP A 165 11.58 -21.67 9.04
N GLY A 166 11.94 -20.43 9.33
CA GLY A 166 12.31 -19.42 8.35
C GLY A 166 11.11 -18.82 7.57
N VAL A 167 9.88 -19.10 8.00
CA VAL A 167 8.67 -18.59 7.33
C VAL A 167 8.43 -17.15 7.73
N LYS A 168 8.43 -16.27 6.72
CA LYS A 168 8.14 -14.85 6.89
C LYS A 168 6.62 -14.61 6.90
N PRO A 169 6.09 -13.75 7.80
CA PRO A 169 4.70 -13.29 7.74
C PRO A 169 4.39 -12.58 6.41
N ARG A 170 3.14 -12.64 5.96
CA ARG A 170 2.72 -12.25 4.62
C ARG A 170 1.66 -11.17 4.63
N LEU A 171 1.83 -10.17 3.78
CA LEU A 171 0.78 -9.19 3.50
C LEU A 171 -0.38 -9.84 2.74
N VAL A 172 -1.61 -9.52 3.13
CA VAL A 172 -2.85 -9.99 2.49
C VAL A 172 -3.60 -8.88 1.76
N HIS A 173 -3.34 -7.64 2.14
CA HIS A 173 -3.82 -6.43 1.46
C HIS A 173 -2.80 -5.30 1.58
N ARG A 174 -3.13 -4.15 1.04
CA ARG A 174 -2.26 -2.96 1.12
C ARG A 174 -3.06 -1.71 1.47
N LEU A 175 -2.37 -0.76 2.09
CA LEU A 175 -2.75 0.63 2.24
C LEU A 175 -1.77 1.51 1.48
N ASP A 176 -2.20 2.70 1.06
CA ASP A 176 -1.30 3.69 0.49
C ASP A 176 -0.25 4.12 1.53
N LYS A 177 0.90 4.61 1.08
CA LYS A 177 1.99 5.07 1.94
C LYS A 177 1.50 6.02 3.04
N ASP A 178 0.69 7.00 2.64
CA ASP A 178 0.23 8.06 3.52
C ASP A 178 -1.11 7.77 4.24
N THR A 179 -1.75 6.63 3.96
CA THR A 179 -2.89 6.13 4.72
C THR A 179 -2.40 5.40 5.96
N ALA A 180 -2.85 5.82 7.15
CA ALA A 180 -2.55 5.17 8.43
C ALA A 180 -3.60 4.10 8.78
N GLY A 181 -3.34 3.27 9.80
CA GLY A 181 -4.33 2.41 10.45
C GLY A 181 -4.22 0.92 10.15
N CYS A 182 -5.33 0.19 10.26
CA CYS A 182 -5.39 -1.27 10.29
C CYS A 182 -4.83 -1.94 9.03
N LEU A 183 -3.74 -2.69 9.19
CA LEU A 183 -3.11 -3.51 8.15
C LEU A 183 -2.97 -4.95 8.64
N ILE A 184 -3.62 -5.91 7.96
CA ILE A 184 -3.57 -7.33 8.31
C ILE A 184 -2.34 -7.98 7.71
N VAL A 185 -1.67 -8.78 8.53
CA VAL A 185 -0.52 -9.62 8.15
C VAL A 185 -0.79 -11.05 8.60
N ALA A 186 -0.69 -12.01 7.69
CA ALA A 186 -0.83 -13.44 7.99
C ALA A 186 0.51 -14.04 8.41
N LYS A 187 0.53 -14.89 9.43
CA LYS A 187 1.74 -15.55 9.91
C LYS A 187 2.04 -16.86 9.16
N SER A 188 1.05 -17.44 8.48
CA SER A 188 1.21 -18.69 7.71
C SER A 188 0.71 -18.53 6.26
N ARG A 189 1.11 -19.46 5.38
CA ARG A 189 0.61 -19.51 3.99
C ARG A 189 -0.89 -19.79 3.94
N LEU A 190 -1.37 -20.71 4.79
CA LEU A 190 -2.79 -21.04 4.87
C LEU A 190 -3.63 -19.84 5.28
N ALA A 191 -3.25 -19.17 6.38
CA ALA A 191 -3.91 -17.94 6.82
C ALA A 191 -3.89 -16.86 5.72
N ALA A 192 -2.76 -16.67 5.03
CA ALA A 192 -2.65 -15.72 3.93
C ALA A 192 -3.60 -16.04 2.77
N SER A 193 -3.71 -17.31 2.39
CA SER A 193 -4.62 -17.75 1.32
C SER A 193 -6.08 -17.53 1.69
N THR A 194 -6.46 -17.91 2.92
CA THR A 194 -7.85 -17.74 3.43
C THR A 194 -8.20 -16.26 3.52
N LEU A 195 -7.37 -15.43 4.14
CA LEU A 195 -7.59 -13.99 4.23
C LEU A 195 -7.65 -13.32 2.85
N ALA A 196 -6.81 -13.73 1.91
CA ALA A 196 -6.89 -13.24 0.53
C ALA A 196 -8.22 -13.59 -0.15
N LYS A 197 -8.83 -14.75 0.16
CA LYS A 197 -10.20 -15.12 -0.28
C LYS A 197 -11.23 -14.20 0.37
N THR A 198 -11.13 -13.95 1.67
CA THR A 198 -12.00 -13.03 2.44
C THR A 198 -12.02 -11.63 1.83
N PHE A 199 -10.85 -11.08 1.46
CA PHE A 199 -10.77 -9.78 0.78
C PHE A 199 -11.39 -9.80 -0.63
N ARG A 200 -11.18 -10.86 -1.40
CA ARG A 200 -11.77 -11.00 -2.75
C ARG A 200 -13.29 -11.15 -2.71
N SER A 201 -13.81 -11.91 -1.75
CA SER A 201 -15.25 -12.12 -1.57
C SER A 201 -15.96 -10.93 -0.93
N ARG A 202 -15.21 -9.88 -0.55
CA ARG A 202 -15.72 -8.68 0.15
C ARG A 202 -16.30 -8.96 1.54
N ALA A 203 -15.94 -10.10 2.14
CA ALA A 203 -16.36 -10.46 3.49
C ALA A 203 -15.58 -9.69 4.59
N ALA A 204 -14.52 -8.98 4.24
CA ALA A 204 -13.84 -8.07 5.15
C ALA A 204 -14.51 -6.70 5.12
N ARG A 205 -15.13 -6.30 6.24
CA ARG A 205 -15.70 -4.96 6.44
C ARG A 205 -14.59 -4.00 6.84
N LYS A 206 -14.49 -2.88 6.14
CA LYS A 206 -13.45 -1.87 6.34
C LYS A 206 -14.11 -0.51 6.53
N ILE A 207 -13.77 0.18 7.59
CA ILE A 207 -14.22 1.53 7.87
C ILE A 207 -13.01 2.45 7.90
N TYR A 208 -13.11 3.56 7.18
CA TYR A 208 -12.09 4.60 7.12
C TYR A 208 -12.66 5.92 7.60
N TRP A 209 -11.86 6.67 8.31
CA TRP A 209 -12.18 8.05 8.67
C TRP A 209 -11.35 9.02 7.84
N ALA A 210 -11.99 10.09 7.40
CA ALA A 210 -11.35 11.14 6.63
C ALA A 210 -11.81 12.52 7.10
N LEU A 211 -10.93 13.52 7.02
CA LEU A 211 -11.28 14.92 7.14
C LEU A 211 -11.37 15.51 5.73
N VAL A 212 -12.48 16.17 5.44
CA VAL A 212 -12.70 16.80 4.13
C VAL A 212 -13.16 18.25 4.31
N PRO A 213 -12.87 19.16 3.34
CA PRO A 213 -13.41 20.51 3.36
C PRO A 213 -14.87 20.55 2.96
N GLY A 214 -15.59 21.51 3.50
CA GLY A 214 -17.03 21.70 3.28
C GLY A 214 -17.88 20.63 3.96
N VAL A 215 -19.17 20.66 3.67
CA VAL A 215 -20.17 19.71 4.16
C VAL A 215 -20.89 19.09 2.97
N PRO A 216 -20.80 17.77 2.75
CA PRO A 216 -21.57 17.13 1.69
C PRO A 216 -23.05 17.42 1.81
N ARG A 217 -23.68 17.84 0.70
CA ARG A 217 -25.11 18.16 0.66
C ARG A 217 -25.97 16.95 1.09
N VAL A 218 -25.57 15.77 0.67
CA VAL A 218 -26.15 14.51 1.11
C VAL A 218 -25.26 13.95 2.22
N ARG A 219 -25.81 13.85 3.44
CA ARG A 219 -25.02 13.45 4.61
C ARG A 219 -24.67 11.96 4.64
N GLN A 220 -25.43 11.13 3.96
CA GLN A 220 -25.16 9.70 3.78
C GLN A 220 -25.43 9.33 2.32
N GLY A 221 -24.52 8.55 1.72
CA GLY A 221 -24.68 8.20 0.32
C GLY A 221 -23.71 7.13 -0.14
N ARG A 222 -23.77 6.88 -1.43
CA ARG A 222 -22.84 5.98 -2.12
C ARG A 222 -22.23 6.67 -3.32
N VAL A 223 -20.95 6.36 -3.57
CA VAL A 223 -20.25 6.73 -4.79
C VAL A 223 -19.94 5.45 -5.56
N SER A 224 -20.49 5.35 -6.77
CA SER A 224 -20.33 4.18 -7.65
C SER A 224 -19.81 4.65 -8.99
N THR A 225 -18.56 4.35 -9.31
CA THR A 225 -17.87 4.85 -10.51
C THR A 225 -16.98 3.77 -11.10
N TRP A 226 -16.38 4.06 -12.24
CA TRP A 226 -15.30 3.27 -12.82
C TRP A 226 -14.00 4.03 -12.65
N LEU A 227 -12.95 3.34 -12.23
CA LEU A 227 -11.64 3.92 -11.97
C LEU A 227 -10.59 3.31 -12.89
N ALA A 228 -9.86 4.15 -13.62
CA ALA A 228 -8.73 3.75 -14.43
C ALA A 228 -7.45 4.42 -13.96
N LYS A 229 -6.31 3.82 -14.31
CA LYS A 229 -5.00 4.42 -14.09
C LYS A 229 -4.81 5.59 -15.06
N GLY A 230 -4.23 6.65 -14.54
CA GLY A 230 -3.78 7.81 -15.31
C GLY A 230 -2.46 8.32 -14.73
N THR A 231 -1.97 9.39 -15.28
CA THR A 231 -0.83 10.14 -14.76
C THR A 231 -1.29 11.55 -14.39
N ASP A 232 -0.66 12.15 -13.40
CA ASP A 232 -0.78 13.58 -13.13
C ASP A 232 0.18 14.38 -14.04
N GLU A 233 0.17 15.71 -13.92
CA GLU A 233 1.01 16.61 -14.70
C GLU A 233 2.52 16.38 -14.51
N LYS A 234 2.91 15.74 -13.40
CA LYS A 234 4.30 15.39 -13.07
C LYS A 234 4.70 14.00 -13.57
N GLY A 235 3.77 13.28 -14.25
CA GLY A 235 3.98 11.90 -14.70
C GLY A 235 3.80 10.83 -13.63
N ASP A 236 3.39 11.21 -12.41
CA ASP A 236 3.12 10.26 -11.33
C ASP A 236 1.79 9.54 -11.51
N GLN A 237 1.76 8.26 -11.12
CA GLN A 237 0.52 7.47 -11.20
C GLN A 237 -0.59 8.07 -10.34
N LYS A 238 -1.72 8.35 -10.98
CA LYS A 238 -2.96 8.84 -10.40
C LYS A 238 -4.12 7.97 -10.89
N MET A 239 -5.14 7.77 -10.07
CA MET A 239 -6.41 7.19 -10.55
C MET A 239 -7.33 8.32 -11.02
N LYS A 240 -8.13 8.04 -12.02
CA LYS A 240 -9.14 8.95 -12.57
C LYS A 240 -10.47 8.24 -12.74
N ILE A 241 -11.54 9.01 -12.74
CA ILE A 241 -12.86 8.52 -13.14
C ILE A 241 -12.81 8.13 -14.62
N ALA A 242 -13.37 6.99 -14.93
CA ALA A 242 -13.48 6.42 -16.27
C ALA A 242 -14.93 6.02 -16.54
N LYS A 243 -15.23 5.66 -17.78
CA LYS A 243 -16.53 5.12 -18.19
C LYS A 243 -16.51 3.60 -18.16
N HIS A 244 -17.69 3.01 -18.09
CA HIS A 244 -17.84 1.56 -18.30
C HIS A 244 -17.33 1.18 -19.69
N GLY A 245 -16.45 0.17 -19.74
CA GLY A 245 -15.85 -0.29 -21.00
C GLY A 245 -14.53 0.36 -21.38
N ASP A 246 -14.09 1.43 -20.72
CA ASP A 246 -12.76 1.99 -20.94
C ASP A 246 -11.67 0.97 -20.57
N GLU A 247 -10.56 0.97 -21.31
CA GLU A 247 -9.46 0.04 -21.08
C GLU A 247 -8.87 0.22 -19.66
N GLY A 248 -8.78 -0.88 -18.93
CA GLY A 248 -8.25 -0.90 -17.57
C GLY A 248 -9.14 -0.24 -16.51
N ALA A 249 -10.38 0.09 -16.84
CA ALA A 249 -11.36 0.63 -15.90
C ALA A 249 -11.97 -0.48 -15.04
N ASP A 250 -11.93 -0.29 -13.76
CA ASP A 250 -12.46 -1.20 -12.75
C ASP A 250 -13.59 -0.53 -11.96
N HIS A 251 -14.71 -1.24 -11.77
CA HIS A 251 -15.81 -0.73 -10.95
C HIS A 251 -15.38 -0.54 -9.50
N ALA A 252 -15.77 0.60 -8.93
CA ALA A 252 -15.50 1.01 -7.56
C ALA A 252 -16.78 1.47 -6.87
N LEU A 253 -17.01 1.01 -5.63
CA LEU A 253 -18.18 1.35 -4.81
C LEU A 253 -17.74 1.69 -3.39
N THR A 254 -18.15 2.86 -2.91
CA THR A 254 -17.92 3.33 -1.53
C THR A 254 -19.20 3.90 -0.96
N TYR A 255 -19.59 3.50 0.24
CA TYR A 255 -20.57 4.19 1.07
C TYR A 255 -19.86 5.25 1.92
N TYR A 256 -20.51 6.37 2.16
CA TYR A 256 -20.02 7.42 3.05
C TYR A 256 -21.13 7.95 3.96
N ALA A 257 -20.72 8.43 5.13
CA ALA A 257 -21.56 9.15 6.06
C ALA A 257 -20.80 10.31 6.68
N VAL A 258 -21.47 11.44 6.90
CA VAL A 258 -20.95 12.56 7.68
C VAL A 258 -21.18 12.22 9.15
N VAL A 259 -20.09 12.03 9.90
CA VAL A 259 -20.16 11.78 11.35
C VAL A 259 -20.37 13.09 12.08
N ASP A 260 -19.52 14.09 11.79
CA ASP A 260 -19.59 15.40 12.44
C ASP A 260 -19.10 16.52 11.51
N THR A 261 -19.38 17.77 11.88
CA THR A 261 -18.99 18.96 11.08
C THR A 261 -18.50 20.08 11.96
N ALA A 262 -17.46 20.79 11.53
CA ALA A 262 -16.92 21.96 12.22
C ALA A 262 -17.20 23.23 11.40
N ALA A 263 -17.97 24.15 12.00
CA ALA A 263 -18.30 25.48 11.45
C ALA A 263 -18.77 25.48 9.98
N GLN A 264 -19.42 24.43 9.54
CA GLN A 264 -19.83 24.20 8.13
C GLN A 264 -18.67 24.28 7.11
N LYS A 265 -17.42 24.25 7.59
CA LYS A 265 -16.21 24.37 6.75
C LYS A 265 -15.46 23.07 6.58
N LEU A 266 -15.58 22.17 7.54
CA LEU A 266 -14.91 20.87 7.56
C LEU A 266 -15.88 19.78 8.00
N SER A 267 -15.75 18.59 7.45
CA SER A 267 -16.52 17.42 7.82
C SER A 267 -15.61 16.24 8.13
N TRP A 268 -15.96 15.52 9.18
CA TRP A 268 -15.46 14.19 9.43
C TRP A 268 -16.36 13.20 8.68
N LEU A 269 -15.79 12.53 7.68
CA LEU A 269 -16.47 11.47 6.95
C LEU A 269 -16.04 10.10 7.47
N SER A 270 -17.02 9.22 7.60
CA SER A 270 -16.79 7.79 7.67
C SER A 270 -17.09 7.15 6.30
N LEU A 271 -16.17 6.28 5.85
CA LEU A 271 -16.16 5.72 4.51
C LEU A 271 -16.08 4.19 4.60
N LYS A 272 -16.98 3.50 3.88
CA LYS A 272 -17.03 2.03 3.80
C LYS A 272 -16.83 1.59 2.35
N PRO A 273 -15.60 1.27 1.93
CA PRO A 273 -15.34 0.76 0.58
C PRO A 273 -15.78 -0.71 0.46
N VAL A 274 -16.70 -1.00 -0.46
CA VAL A 274 -17.10 -2.36 -0.84
C VAL A 274 -16.02 -3.00 -1.72
N THR A 275 -15.47 -2.24 -2.66
CA THR A 275 -14.34 -2.61 -3.49
C THR A 275 -13.02 -2.08 -2.90
N GLY A 276 -11.87 -2.43 -3.45
CA GLY A 276 -10.55 -2.01 -2.96
C GLY A 276 -9.61 -1.59 -4.10
N ARG A 277 -10.02 -0.59 -4.91
CA ARG A 277 -9.19 -0.07 -6.00
C ARG A 277 -8.15 0.91 -5.46
N MET A 278 -7.06 1.08 -6.21
CA MET A 278 -6.01 2.04 -5.85
C MET A 278 -6.61 3.44 -5.71
N HIS A 279 -6.25 4.18 -4.68
CA HIS A 279 -6.72 5.53 -4.36
C HIS A 279 -8.27 5.68 -4.34
N GLN A 280 -9.04 4.59 -4.25
CA GLN A 280 -10.50 4.63 -4.41
C GLN A 280 -11.18 5.69 -3.54
N LEU A 281 -10.92 5.69 -2.24
CA LEU A 281 -11.55 6.64 -1.31
C LEU A 281 -11.16 8.08 -1.63
N ARG A 282 -9.92 8.31 -2.03
CA ARG A 282 -9.36 9.62 -2.36
C ARG A 282 -10.01 10.20 -3.62
N VAL A 283 -10.21 9.37 -4.65
CA VAL A 283 -10.91 9.77 -5.88
C VAL A 283 -12.39 9.99 -5.60
N HIS A 284 -13.05 9.08 -4.87
CA HIS A 284 -14.48 9.17 -4.59
C HIS A 284 -14.85 10.39 -3.75
N THR A 285 -14.03 10.77 -2.77
CA THR A 285 -14.27 12.01 -2.00
C THR A 285 -14.04 13.26 -2.84
N ALA A 286 -13.05 13.26 -3.72
CA ALA A 286 -12.83 14.35 -4.68
C ALA A 286 -13.98 14.46 -5.70
N GLU A 287 -14.52 13.33 -6.19
CA GLU A 287 -15.63 13.27 -7.13
C GLU A 287 -16.93 13.89 -6.57
N ILE A 288 -17.18 13.71 -5.27
CA ILE A 288 -18.33 14.37 -4.62
C ILE A 288 -18.04 15.83 -4.21
N GLY A 289 -16.91 16.40 -4.65
CA GLY A 289 -16.52 17.79 -4.36
C GLY A 289 -15.88 18.02 -3.00
N HIS A 290 -15.52 16.96 -2.27
CA HIS A 290 -14.96 17.03 -0.92
C HIS A 290 -13.67 16.22 -0.81
N PRO A 291 -12.56 16.63 -1.49
CA PRO A 291 -11.30 15.91 -1.47
C PRO A 291 -10.72 15.82 -0.06
N ILE A 292 -9.99 14.74 0.25
CA ILE A 292 -9.42 14.55 1.59
C ILE A 292 -8.36 15.60 1.88
N VAL A 293 -8.43 16.26 3.03
CA VAL A 293 -7.48 17.27 3.49
C VAL A 293 -6.06 16.73 3.46
N GLY A 294 -5.16 17.49 2.83
CA GLY A 294 -3.74 17.17 2.73
C GLY A 294 -3.41 16.06 1.75
N ASP A 295 -4.34 15.67 0.87
CA ASP A 295 -4.06 14.71 -0.20
C ASP A 295 -3.17 15.37 -1.27
N PRO A 296 -1.94 14.85 -1.51
CA PRO A 296 -1.02 15.48 -2.45
C PRO A 296 -1.42 15.36 -3.92
N LYS A 297 -2.45 14.53 -4.25
CA LYS A 297 -2.85 14.23 -5.63
C LYS A 297 -4.26 14.71 -5.99
N TYR A 298 -5.13 14.85 -5.01
CA TYR A 298 -6.55 15.15 -5.23
C TYR A 298 -7.04 16.38 -4.47
N PHE A 299 -6.24 16.97 -3.59
CA PHE A 299 -6.57 18.14 -2.81
C PHE A 299 -5.76 19.35 -3.31
N ASP A 300 -6.47 20.35 -3.78
CA ASP A 300 -5.88 21.65 -4.13
C ASP A 300 -6.03 22.61 -2.95
N LYS A 301 -4.89 23.02 -2.39
CA LYS A 301 -4.86 23.92 -1.23
C LYS A 301 -5.34 25.33 -1.55
N GLU A 302 -5.17 25.80 -2.78
CA GLU A 302 -5.52 27.14 -3.20
C GLU A 302 -7.04 27.33 -3.19
N ASN A 303 -7.78 26.28 -3.42
CA ASN A 303 -9.24 26.27 -3.42
C ASN A 303 -9.89 26.16 -2.03
N TRP A 304 -9.10 25.93 -0.96
CA TRP A 304 -9.65 25.67 0.37
C TRP A 304 -8.91 26.40 1.49
N HIS A 305 -9.62 27.25 2.21
CA HIS A 305 -9.10 27.93 3.42
C HIS A 305 -9.24 27.01 4.64
N LEU A 306 -8.18 26.30 4.98
CA LEU A 306 -8.15 25.46 6.18
C LEU A 306 -7.86 26.29 7.43
N PRO A 307 -8.46 25.96 8.60
CA PRO A 307 -8.10 26.58 9.86
C PRO A 307 -6.61 26.41 10.18
N GLY A 308 -6.01 27.42 10.82
CA GLY A 308 -4.64 27.29 11.32
C GLY A 308 -4.51 26.11 12.28
N GLY A 309 -3.39 25.37 12.18
CA GLY A 309 -3.13 24.18 13.01
C GLY A 309 -3.51 22.85 12.35
N VAL A 310 -4.32 22.82 11.30
CA VAL A 310 -4.55 21.60 10.50
C VAL A 310 -3.31 21.34 9.63
N GLN A 311 -2.67 20.19 9.85
CA GLN A 311 -1.45 19.85 9.13
C GLN A 311 -1.74 19.47 7.67
N ASN A 312 -0.84 19.83 6.77
CA ASN A 312 -0.92 19.42 5.36
C ASN A 312 -0.38 18.00 5.18
N ARG A 313 -1.10 17.03 5.71
CA ARG A 313 -0.86 15.58 5.58
C ARG A 313 -2.18 14.92 5.24
N LEU A 314 -2.14 13.81 4.51
CA LEU A 314 -3.36 13.06 4.16
C LEU A 314 -4.12 12.66 5.42
N HIS A 315 -5.32 13.22 5.61
CA HIS A 315 -6.22 12.90 6.73
C HIS A 315 -7.11 11.71 6.36
N LEU A 316 -6.48 10.54 6.18
CA LEU A 316 -7.16 9.26 5.88
C LEU A 316 -6.61 8.15 6.78
N LEU A 317 -7.52 7.54 7.53
CA LEU A 317 -7.25 6.48 8.49
C LEU A 317 -8.08 5.23 8.17
N ALA A 318 -7.45 4.08 7.99
CA ALA A 318 -8.11 2.77 8.04
C ALA A 318 -8.49 2.48 9.51
N ARG A 319 -9.65 3.02 9.93
CA ARG A 319 -10.08 3.12 11.33
C ARG A 319 -10.40 1.78 11.93
N ARG A 320 -11.21 0.95 11.24
CA ARG A 320 -11.68 -0.34 11.76
C ARG A 320 -11.71 -1.38 10.67
N ILE A 321 -11.37 -2.59 11.04
CA ILE A 321 -11.46 -3.74 10.15
C ILE A 321 -12.09 -4.93 10.87
N GLN A 322 -13.11 -5.54 10.25
CA GLN A 322 -13.79 -6.73 10.73
C GLN A 322 -13.71 -7.81 9.67
N PHE A 323 -13.36 -9.03 10.07
CA PHE A 323 -13.23 -10.15 9.13
C PHE A 323 -13.30 -11.49 9.89
N PRO A 324 -13.75 -12.58 9.22
CA PRO A 324 -13.70 -13.90 9.81
C PRO A 324 -12.25 -14.38 9.98
N HIS A 325 -11.91 -14.84 11.18
CA HIS A 325 -10.60 -15.41 11.47
C HIS A 325 -10.32 -16.62 10.56
N PRO A 326 -9.12 -16.72 9.93
CA PRO A 326 -8.83 -17.69 8.90
C PRO A 326 -8.93 -19.16 9.33
N LYS A 327 -8.82 -19.45 10.62
CA LYS A 327 -8.89 -20.80 11.18
C LYS A 327 -10.21 -21.08 11.91
N THR A 328 -10.69 -20.16 12.74
CA THR A 328 -11.84 -20.39 13.61
C THR A 328 -13.16 -19.90 13.01
N GLY A 329 -13.11 -19.00 12.02
CA GLY A 329 -14.28 -18.35 11.46
C GLY A 329 -14.93 -17.27 12.36
N GLN A 330 -14.50 -17.13 13.60
CA GLN A 330 -14.98 -16.08 14.51
C GLN A 330 -14.61 -14.69 13.96
N ILE A 331 -15.46 -13.71 14.19
CA ILE A 331 -15.18 -12.33 13.73
C ILE A 331 -14.06 -11.71 14.58
N VAL A 332 -13.00 -11.33 13.90
CA VAL A 332 -11.96 -10.46 14.44
C VAL A 332 -12.33 -9.01 14.12
N ASP A 333 -12.40 -8.17 15.14
CA ASP A 333 -12.76 -6.76 15.05
C ASP A 333 -11.68 -5.90 15.69
N VAL A 334 -11.02 -5.09 14.90
CA VAL A 334 -9.87 -4.30 15.34
C VAL A 334 -10.03 -2.84 14.92
N THR A 335 -9.80 -1.94 15.87
CA THR A 335 -9.89 -0.49 15.68
C THR A 335 -8.53 0.16 15.91
N ALA A 336 -8.06 0.98 14.97
CA ALA A 336 -6.85 1.76 15.08
C ALA A 336 -7.12 3.14 15.71
N PRO A 337 -6.25 3.65 16.60
CA PRO A 337 -6.35 5.03 17.11
C PRO A 337 -6.07 6.05 16.01
N LEU A 338 -6.51 7.28 16.20
CA LEU A 338 -6.16 8.41 15.34
C LEU A 338 -4.63 8.60 15.30
N PRO A 339 -4.02 8.75 14.12
CA PRO A 339 -2.62 9.14 14.05
C PRO A 339 -2.43 10.58 14.57
N PRO A 340 -1.23 10.96 15.06
CA PRO A 340 -1.02 12.23 15.77
C PRO A 340 -1.54 13.47 15.04
N HIS A 341 -1.35 13.59 13.73
CA HIS A 341 -1.82 14.73 12.95
C HIS A 341 -3.35 14.78 12.83
N MET A 342 -4.02 13.64 12.76
CA MET A 342 -5.50 13.60 12.78
C MET A 342 -6.03 13.85 14.19
N GLN A 343 -5.39 13.30 15.23
CA GLN A 343 -5.78 13.59 16.61
C GLN A 343 -5.69 15.09 16.92
N GLN A 344 -4.62 15.76 16.46
CA GLN A 344 -4.48 17.21 16.57
C GLN A 344 -5.63 17.95 15.88
N SER A 345 -6.00 17.53 14.66
CA SER A 345 -7.12 18.13 13.92
C SER A 345 -8.46 17.87 14.60
N TRP A 346 -8.71 16.66 15.13
CA TRP A 346 -9.92 16.32 15.88
C TRP A 346 -10.05 17.19 17.12
N ASN A 347 -8.98 17.33 17.90
CA ASN A 347 -8.96 18.20 19.09
C ASN A 347 -9.23 19.68 18.72
N LEU A 348 -8.60 20.18 17.66
CA LEU A 348 -8.78 21.56 17.18
C LEU A 348 -10.23 21.84 16.73
N LEU A 349 -10.86 20.86 16.09
CA LEU A 349 -12.21 20.98 15.52
C LEU A 349 -13.31 20.59 16.50
N GLY A 350 -12.97 20.09 17.70
CA GLY A 350 -13.91 19.66 18.73
C GLY A 350 -14.61 18.34 18.38
N PHE A 351 -14.06 17.50 17.51
CA PHE A 351 -14.63 16.19 17.17
C PHE A 351 -14.36 15.17 18.27
N ASP A 352 -15.41 14.47 18.68
CA ASP A 352 -15.32 13.37 19.63
C ASP A 352 -15.27 12.01 18.90
N ALA A 353 -14.15 11.31 19.01
CA ALA A 353 -13.93 10.01 18.38
C ALA A 353 -14.83 8.88 18.94
N SER A 354 -15.61 9.14 19.98
CA SER A 354 -16.62 8.24 20.55
C SER A 354 -18.03 8.43 19.97
N HIS A 355 -18.24 9.45 19.13
CA HIS A 355 -19.52 9.64 18.46
C HIS A 355 -19.94 8.40 17.69
N TYR A 356 -21.25 8.15 17.69
CA TYR A 356 -21.84 7.09 16.88
C TYR A 356 -21.50 7.31 15.40
N ASP A 357 -21.01 6.25 14.76
CA ASP A 357 -20.63 6.28 13.34
C ASP A 357 -21.79 5.78 12.47
N PRO A 358 -22.49 6.66 11.75
CA PRO A 358 -23.65 6.28 10.93
C PRO A 358 -23.33 5.29 9.81
N ILE A 359 -22.04 5.08 9.48
CA ILE A 359 -21.62 4.11 8.47
C ILE A 359 -21.87 2.66 8.91
N GLU A 360 -22.09 2.43 10.21
CA GLU A 360 -22.41 1.10 10.74
C GLU A 360 -23.70 0.56 10.14
N ASP A 361 -24.66 1.43 9.80
CA ASP A 361 -25.93 1.07 9.19
C ASP A 361 -25.87 0.95 7.67
N ALA A 362 -24.74 1.27 7.05
CA ALA A 362 -24.59 1.20 5.60
C ALA A 362 -24.68 -0.25 5.10
N PRO A 363 -25.31 -0.49 3.91
CA PRO A 363 -25.44 -1.82 3.33
C PRO A 363 -24.10 -2.57 3.20
N GLU A 364 -24.12 -3.88 3.41
CA GLU A 364 -22.91 -4.71 3.29
C GLU A 364 -22.45 -4.91 1.83
N LYS A 365 -23.36 -4.74 0.85
CA LYS A 365 -23.11 -4.95 -0.59
C LYS A 365 -23.71 -3.84 -1.44
#